data_7b1ae75ee793c5516057e4628551ef0a
#
_entry.id   7b1ae75ee793c5516057e4628551ef0a
#
_cell.length_a   1.000
_cell.length_b   1.000
_cell.length_c   1.000
_cell.angle_alpha   90.00
_cell.angle_beta   90.00
_cell.angle_gamma   90.00
#
_symmetry.space_group_name_H-M   'P 1'
#
loop_
_entity.id
_entity.type
_entity.pdbx_description
1 polymer ?
#
loop_
_entity_poly.entity_id
_entity_poly.type
_entity_poly.pdbx_seq_one_letter_code
_entity_poly.pdbx_strand_id
1 'polypeptide(L)'
;MKVLVTGGLGFIGSHTVVSLIENGFDVVIVDNLYNAKMEALDGIEAITHVRPTFYKVDCEDEEKMDEIFKKEKVDSIIHFAGYKAVGESVKKPLMYYSNNLCTTFTLLKLMEKYGVRNLVFSSSATIYGVPDSVPLTEEAPRKSATSPYGETKVMIERILEDISFVNPDLNVAVLRYFNPIGAHKSGLLGEDPNGIPNNLLPYINRVACGLLKEVHVYGNDYPTVDGTGVRDYIHVCDLAYGHVLALKKLASKPGLVVYNLGTGKGTSVLEVIKAYEKSTGIKIPYVIEGRRPGDVAINYAATDKAYKELGFKCQYTVKDACLDGYNFQKAELERKNHQ
;
A
#
# COMPACT_ATOMS: atom_id res chain seq x y z
N MET A 1 1.44 1.25 23.42
CA MET A 1 0.63 0.32 22.62
C MET A 1 1.56 -0.38 21.66
N LYS A 2 1.54 -1.71 21.67
CA LYS A 2 2.37 -2.55 20.81
C LYS A 2 1.59 -2.97 19.57
N VAL A 3 2.14 -2.72 18.39
CA VAL A 3 1.48 -2.94 17.09
C VAL A 3 2.22 -4.01 16.31
N LEU A 4 1.53 -5.08 15.95
CA LEU A 4 2.04 -6.06 14.99
C LEU A 4 1.79 -5.57 13.57
N VAL A 5 2.85 -5.45 12.76
CA VAL A 5 2.76 -5.06 11.36
C VAL A 5 3.17 -6.25 10.48
N THR A 6 2.21 -6.88 9.83
CA THR A 6 2.49 -7.96 8.89
C THR A 6 2.79 -7.40 7.50
N GLY A 7 3.79 -7.93 6.81
CA GLY A 7 4.30 -7.33 5.57
C GLY A 7 5.00 -6.00 5.83
N GLY A 8 5.57 -5.84 7.04
CA GLY A 8 6.11 -4.57 7.53
C GLY A 8 7.42 -4.14 6.89
N LEU A 9 8.08 -4.99 6.10
CA LEU A 9 9.28 -4.63 5.32
C LEU A 9 8.96 -4.35 3.84
N GLY A 10 7.69 -4.51 3.42
CA GLY A 10 7.23 -4.10 2.10
C GLY A 10 7.20 -2.57 1.94
N PHE A 11 6.91 -2.10 0.72
CA PHE A 11 6.91 -0.67 0.38
C PHE A 11 6.05 0.18 1.34
N ILE A 12 4.75 -0.12 1.46
CA ILE A 12 3.84 0.64 2.34
C ILE A 12 4.13 0.31 3.81
N GLY A 13 4.41 -0.97 4.11
CA GLY A 13 4.65 -1.45 5.46
C GLY A 13 5.84 -0.75 6.13
N SER A 14 6.98 -0.65 5.47
CA SER A 14 8.19 -0.02 6.02
C SER A 14 8.01 1.47 6.33
N HIS A 15 7.33 2.21 5.45
CA HIS A 15 6.98 3.62 5.70
C HIS A 15 5.97 3.75 6.85
N THR A 16 5.03 2.80 6.97
CA THR A 16 4.08 2.79 8.09
C THR A 16 4.78 2.47 9.40
N VAL A 17 5.75 1.55 9.42
CA VAL A 17 6.58 1.27 10.61
C VAL A 17 7.33 2.51 11.06
N VAL A 18 7.97 3.25 10.13
CA VAL A 18 8.61 4.54 10.46
C VAL A 18 7.61 5.49 11.10
N SER A 19 6.46 5.69 10.46
CA SER A 19 5.43 6.61 10.95
C SER A 19 4.87 6.18 12.32
N LEU A 20 4.73 4.89 12.59
CA LEU A 20 4.30 4.37 13.90
C LEU A 20 5.33 4.68 14.99
N ILE A 21 6.62 4.38 14.74
CA ILE A 21 7.70 4.64 15.69
C ILE A 21 7.81 6.13 16.02
N GLU A 22 7.77 7.00 14.99
CA GLU A 22 7.77 8.45 15.17
C GLU A 22 6.56 8.97 15.95
N ASN A 23 5.45 8.24 15.95
CA ASN A 23 4.24 8.54 16.74
C ASN A 23 4.20 7.80 18.10
N GLY A 24 5.30 7.20 18.55
CA GLY A 24 5.45 6.62 19.89
C GLY A 24 4.84 5.23 20.08
N PHE A 25 4.61 4.49 19.00
CA PHE A 25 4.16 3.10 19.07
C PHE A 25 5.36 2.14 19.17
N ASP A 26 5.20 1.07 19.93
CA ASP A 26 6.11 -0.07 19.94
C ASP A 26 5.71 -1.02 18.79
N VAL A 27 6.64 -1.38 17.91
CA VAL A 27 6.34 -2.09 16.68
C VAL A 27 7.03 -3.44 16.64
N VAL A 28 6.26 -4.47 16.29
CA VAL A 28 6.73 -5.80 15.93
C VAL A 28 6.43 -6.05 14.46
N ILE A 29 7.42 -6.46 13.70
CA ILE A 29 7.30 -6.76 12.26
C ILE A 29 7.28 -8.26 12.03
N VAL A 30 6.34 -8.73 11.20
CA VAL A 30 6.36 -10.06 10.60
C VAL A 30 6.37 -9.92 9.09
N ASP A 31 7.37 -10.53 8.43
CA ASP A 31 7.50 -10.53 6.97
C ASP A 31 8.23 -11.81 6.55
N ASN A 32 7.80 -12.45 5.46
CA ASN A 32 8.48 -13.66 4.93
C ASN A 32 9.61 -13.31 3.94
N LEU A 33 9.77 -12.02 3.60
CA LEU A 33 10.72 -11.49 2.62
C LEU A 33 10.48 -11.99 1.18
N TYR A 34 9.27 -12.41 0.85
CA TYR A 34 8.94 -12.83 -0.51
C TYR A 34 9.13 -11.71 -1.55
N ASN A 35 8.70 -10.50 -1.20
CA ASN A 35 8.86 -9.31 -2.06
C ASN A 35 9.37 -8.09 -1.26
N ALA A 36 10.06 -8.34 -0.16
CA ALA A 36 10.70 -7.35 0.69
C ALA A 36 12.16 -7.74 0.92
N LYS A 37 12.95 -6.81 1.44
CA LYS A 37 14.39 -6.99 1.67
C LYS A 37 14.76 -6.54 3.07
N MET A 38 15.84 -7.13 3.62
CA MET A 38 16.34 -6.78 4.97
C MET A 38 16.83 -5.33 5.06
N GLU A 39 17.29 -4.76 3.95
CA GLU A 39 17.70 -3.35 3.85
C GLU A 39 16.59 -2.37 4.26
N ALA A 40 15.31 -2.79 4.14
CA ALA A 40 14.21 -1.98 4.65
C ALA A 40 14.21 -1.89 6.20
N LEU A 41 14.61 -2.96 6.90
CA LEU A 41 14.76 -2.93 8.36
C LEU A 41 15.90 -2.00 8.78
N ASP A 42 17.03 -2.06 8.06
CA ASP A 42 18.18 -1.18 8.32
C ASP A 42 17.83 0.29 8.01
N GLY A 43 17.05 0.52 6.94
CA GLY A 43 16.51 1.83 6.61
C GLY A 43 15.58 2.40 7.68
N ILE A 44 14.69 1.58 8.25
CA ILE A 44 13.82 1.97 9.38
C ILE A 44 14.67 2.39 10.58
N GLU A 45 15.66 1.58 10.96
CA GLU A 45 16.55 1.88 12.08
C GLU A 45 17.34 3.18 11.85
N ALA A 46 17.89 3.36 10.65
CA ALA A 46 18.65 4.56 10.31
C ALA A 46 17.80 5.84 10.35
N ILE A 47 16.50 5.76 10.01
CA ILE A 47 15.59 6.91 10.04
C ILE A 47 15.10 7.20 11.45
N THR A 48 14.70 6.16 12.21
CA THR A 48 14.00 6.32 13.49
C THR A 48 14.91 6.20 14.69
N HIS A 49 16.14 5.73 14.51
CA HIS A 49 17.07 5.33 15.59
C HIS A 49 16.52 4.22 16.50
N VAL A 50 15.51 3.49 16.02
CA VAL A 50 14.90 2.35 16.70
C VAL A 50 14.89 1.16 15.75
N ARG A 51 15.47 0.03 16.19
CA ARG A 51 15.35 -1.23 15.45
C ARG A 51 14.16 -2.02 15.99
N PRO A 52 13.03 -2.09 15.27
CA PRO A 52 11.86 -2.84 15.72
C PRO A 52 12.15 -4.34 15.79
N THR A 53 11.44 -5.06 16.66
CA THR A 53 11.49 -6.52 16.69
C THR A 53 11.01 -7.08 15.34
N PHE A 54 11.78 -7.97 14.75
CA PHE A 54 11.47 -8.58 13.44
C PHE A 54 11.44 -10.09 13.52
N TYR A 55 10.42 -10.69 12.91
CA TYR A 55 10.28 -12.12 12.71
C TYR A 55 10.17 -12.44 11.23
N LYS A 56 11.13 -13.22 10.71
CA LYS A 56 11.05 -13.76 9.35
C LYS A 56 10.14 -15.00 9.36
N VAL A 57 8.83 -14.76 9.24
CA VAL A 57 7.78 -15.77 9.31
C VAL A 57 6.74 -15.51 8.22
N ASP A 58 6.22 -16.59 7.64
CA ASP A 58 5.04 -16.51 6.79
C ASP A 58 3.78 -16.44 7.66
N CYS A 59 2.90 -15.46 7.37
CA CYS A 59 1.66 -15.30 8.13
C CYS A 59 0.66 -16.47 7.94
N GLU A 60 0.87 -17.36 6.98
CA GLU A 60 0.10 -18.60 6.84
C GLU A 60 0.53 -19.67 7.88
N ASP A 61 1.75 -19.58 8.44
CA ASP A 61 2.28 -20.49 9.46
C ASP A 61 1.65 -20.15 10.83
N GLU A 62 0.48 -20.77 11.08
CA GLU A 62 -0.33 -20.51 12.29
C GLU A 62 0.46 -20.83 13.58
N GLU A 63 1.32 -21.87 13.58
CA GLU A 63 2.10 -22.25 14.76
C GLU A 63 3.13 -21.19 15.13
N LYS A 64 3.91 -20.72 14.17
CA LYS A 64 4.90 -19.66 14.42
C LYS A 64 4.26 -18.33 14.73
N MET A 65 3.13 -18.01 14.09
CA MET A 65 2.37 -16.82 14.42
C MET A 65 1.80 -16.88 15.83
N ASP A 66 1.33 -18.03 16.29
CA ASP A 66 0.87 -18.26 17.66
C ASP A 66 1.97 -18.01 18.70
N GLU A 67 3.19 -18.50 18.44
CA GLU A 67 4.35 -18.23 19.30
C GLU A 67 4.65 -16.71 19.40
N ILE A 68 4.53 -15.98 18.28
CA ILE A 68 4.75 -14.52 18.25
C ILE A 68 3.68 -13.82 19.09
N PHE A 69 2.40 -14.13 18.91
CA PHE A 69 1.32 -13.54 19.69
C PHE A 69 1.49 -13.80 21.19
N LYS A 70 1.82 -15.02 21.57
CA LYS A 70 2.06 -15.40 22.96
C LYS A 70 3.21 -14.63 23.59
N LYS A 71 4.31 -14.43 22.83
CA LYS A 71 5.52 -13.76 23.31
C LYS A 71 5.36 -12.25 23.36
N GLU A 72 4.86 -11.65 22.28
CA GLU A 72 4.86 -10.20 22.09
C GLU A 72 3.68 -9.48 22.76
N LYS A 73 2.56 -10.17 23.00
CA LYS A 73 1.37 -9.60 23.64
C LYS A 73 0.92 -8.31 22.94
N VAL A 74 0.64 -8.40 21.67
CA VAL A 74 0.29 -7.25 20.82
C VAL A 74 -1.09 -6.70 21.14
N ASP A 75 -1.25 -5.39 21.08
CA ASP A 75 -2.52 -4.68 21.34
C ASP A 75 -3.34 -4.49 20.07
N SER A 76 -2.68 -4.37 18.94
CA SER A 76 -3.30 -4.02 17.64
C SER A 76 -2.51 -4.61 16.48
N ILE A 77 -3.17 -4.77 15.33
CA ILE A 77 -2.55 -5.30 14.11
C ILE A 77 -2.76 -4.31 12.96
N ILE A 78 -1.71 -4.12 12.14
CA ILE A 78 -1.82 -3.56 10.79
C ILE A 78 -1.43 -4.65 9.80
N HIS A 79 -2.36 -5.01 8.93
CA HIS A 79 -2.22 -6.16 8.04
C HIS A 79 -1.95 -5.73 6.60
N PHE A 80 -0.67 -5.81 6.17
CA PHE A 80 -0.23 -5.60 4.79
C PHE A 80 0.12 -6.91 4.07
N ALA A 81 0.49 -7.96 4.80
CA ALA A 81 0.93 -9.21 4.19
C ALA A 81 -0.08 -9.74 3.18
N GLY A 82 0.42 -10.07 1.99
CA GLY A 82 -0.37 -10.57 0.88
C GLY A 82 0.25 -10.22 -0.47
N TYR A 83 0.00 -11.04 -1.47
CA TYR A 83 0.45 -10.79 -2.83
C TYR A 83 -0.38 -9.66 -3.46
N LYS A 84 0.27 -8.73 -4.20
CA LYS A 84 -0.36 -7.51 -4.71
C LYS A 84 -0.27 -7.30 -6.23
N ALA A 85 0.44 -8.14 -6.96
CA ALA A 85 0.69 -7.95 -8.38
C ALA A 85 -0.51 -8.37 -9.23
N VAL A 86 -1.28 -7.39 -9.74
CA VAL A 86 -2.49 -7.61 -10.54
C VAL A 86 -2.25 -8.56 -11.71
N GLY A 87 -1.21 -8.31 -12.54
CA GLY A 87 -0.92 -9.14 -13.71
C GLY A 87 -0.48 -10.57 -13.36
N GLU A 88 0.21 -10.78 -12.25
CA GLU A 88 0.57 -12.11 -11.77
C GLU A 88 -0.66 -12.85 -11.23
N SER A 89 -1.56 -12.16 -10.56
CA SER A 89 -2.77 -12.77 -10.00
C SER A 89 -3.64 -13.42 -11.09
N VAL A 90 -3.71 -12.82 -12.28
CA VAL A 90 -4.43 -13.39 -13.42
C VAL A 90 -3.78 -14.69 -13.90
N LYS A 91 -2.45 -14.79 -13.82
CA LYS A 91 -1.69 -15.99 -14.24
C LYS A 91 -1.67 -17.09 -13.17
N LYS A 92 -1.76 -16.71 -11.89
CA LYS A 92 -1.64 -17.60 -10.73
C LYS A 92 -2.77 -17.37 -9.71
N PRO A 93 -4.06 -17.45 -10.09
CA PRO A 93 -5.17 -17.05 -9.24
C PRO A 93 -5.23 -17.80 -7.92
N LEU A 94 -5.04 -19.14 -7.95
CA LEU A 94 -5.12 -19.97 -6.75
C LEU A 94 -4.06 -19.56 -5.70
N MET A 95 -2.84 -19.24 -6.13
CA MET A 95 -1.77 -18.75 -5.25
C MET A 95 -2.20 -17.47 -4.51
N TYR A 96 -2.88 -16.54 -5.22
CA TYR A 96 -3.37 -15.28 -4.63
C TYR A 96 -4.52 -15.50 -3.66
N TYR A 97 -5.50 -16.33 -4.03
CA TYR A 97 -6.60 -16.66 -3.13
C TYR A 97 -6.10 -17.40 -1.88
N SER A 98 -5.27 -18.42 -2.05
CA SER A 98 -4.71 -19.17 -0.91
C SER A 98 -3.96 -18.21 0.03
N ASN A 99 -2.90 -17.58 -0.45
CA ASN A 99 -2.06 -16.73 0.40
C ASN A 99 -2.85 -15.60 1.09
N ASN A 100 -3.59 -14.78 0.32
CA ASN A 100 -4.21 -13.58 0.88
C ASN A 100 -5.37 -13.90 1.85
N LEU A 101 -6.10 -14.99 1.62
CA LEU A 101 -7.17 -15.40 2.54
C LEU A 101 -6.60 -16.14 3.75
N CYS A 102 -5.67 -17.09 3.57
CA CYS A 102 -5.12 -17.85 4.69
C CYS A 102 -4.34 -16.97 5.67
N THR A 103 -3.53 -16.02 5.20
CA THR A 103 -2.87 -15.06 6.09
C THR A 103 -3.86 -14.29 6.94
N THR A 104 -4.98 -13.85 6.33
CA THR A 104 -6.04 -13.13 7.06
C THR A 104 -6.74 -14.04 8.07
N PHE A 105 -7.06 -15.28 7.69
CA PHE A 105 -7.71 -16.24 8.60
C PHE A 105 -6.82 -16.57 9.81
N THR A 106 -5.53 -16.79 9.60
CA THR A 106 -4.56 -17.00 10.69
C THR A 106 -4.59 -15.84 11.68
N LEU A 107 -4.51 -14.61 11.17
CA LEU A 107 -4.57 -13.43 12.05
C LEU A 107 -5.88 -13.32 12.83
N LEU A 108 -7.04 -13.51 12.18
CA LEU A 108 -8.35 -13.42 12.81
C LEU A 108 -8.54 -14.46 13.92
N LYS A 109 -8.11 -15.72 13.71
CA LYS A 109 -8.12 -16.77 14.73
C LYS A 109 -7.25 -16.39 15.94
N LEU A 110 -6.03 -15.88 15.69
CA LEU A 110 -5.12 -15.49 16.75
C LEU A 110 -5.59 -14.24 17.50
N MET A 111 -6.20 -13.29 16.79
CA MET A 111 -6.87 -12.14 17.41
C MET A 111 -7.93 -12.58 18.40
N GLU A 112 -8.80 -13.53 18.00
CA GLU A 112 -9.83 -14.10 18.87
C GLU A 112 -9.20 -14.82 20.07
N LYS A 113 -8.22 -15.71 19.83
CA LYS A 113 -7.52 -16.49 20.85
C LYS A 113 -6.84 -15.64 21.92
N TYR A 114 -6.19 -14.53 21.51
CA TYR A 114 -5.41 -13.68 22.40
C TYR A 114 -6.13 -12.39 22.82
N GLY A 115 -7.38 -12.21 22.40
CA GLY A 115 -8.18 -11.04 22.77
C GLY A 115 -7.73 -9.74 22.15
N VAL A 116 -7.03 -9.78 21.00
CA VAL A 116 -6.65 -8.59 20.23
C VAL A 116 -7.88 -8.06 19.51
N ARG A 117 -8.24 -6.79 19.71
CA ARG A 117 -9.52 -6.23 19.26
C ARG A 117 -9.40 -5.16 18.17
N ASN A 118 -8.18 -4.77 17.79
CA ASN A 118 -7.96 -3.68 16.85
C ASN A 118 -7.22 -4.16 15.61
N LEU A 119 -7.82 -3.98 14.44
CA LEU A 119 -7.26 -4.35 13.14
C LEU A 119 -7.34 -3.18 12.16
N VAL A 120 -6.23 -2.79 11.58
CA VAL A 120 -6.18 -1.95 10.38
C VAL A 120 -5.88 -2.85 9.19
N PHE A 121 -6.79 -2.91 8.23
CA PHE A 121 -6.67 -3.76 7.04
C PHE A 121 -6.34 -2.97 5.79
N SER A 122 -5.30 -3.42 5.09
CA SER A 122 -4.88 -2.92 3.78
C SER A 122 -5.83 -3.41 2.69
N SER A 123 -6.83 -2.60 2.34
CA SER A 123 -7.68 -2.83 1.18
C SER A 123 -7.20 -2.02 -0.04
N SER A 124 -7.99 -1.96 -1.08
CA SER A 124 -7.59 -1.35 -2.35
C SER A 124 -8.78 -0.73 -3.08
N ALA A 125 -8.55 0.34 -3.83
CA ALA A 125 -9.54 0.91 -4.75
C ALA A 125 -9.93 -0.05 -5.90
N THR A 126 -9.22 -1.16 -6.09
CA THR A 126 -9.58 -2.19 -7.08
C THR A 126 -10.93 -2.86 -6.80
N ILE A 127 -11.42 -2.80 -5.56
CA ILE A 127 -12.75 -3.33 -5.17
C ILE A 127 -13.91 -2.61 -5.85
N TYR A 128 -13.71 -1.37 -6.28
CA TYR A 128 -14.73 -0.59 -7.00
C TYR A 128 -14.93 -1.04 -8.45
N GLY A 129 -13.99 -1.86 -8.99
CA GLY A 129 -14.03 -2.29 -10.39
C GLY A 129 -14.02 -1.12 -11.36
N VAL A 130 -14.87 -1.17 -12.38
CA VAL A 130 -15.09 -0.04 -13.32
C VAL A 130 -16.04 0.96 -12.65
N PRO A 131 -15.59 2.19 -12.33
CA PRO A 131 -16.43 3.18 -11.67
C PRO A 131 -17.62 3.64 -12.52
N ASP A 132 -18.79 3.82 -11.89
CA ASP A 132 -19.93 4.49 -12.54
C ASP A 132 -19.77 6.00 -12.53
N SER A 133 -19.12 6.52 -11.51
CA SER A 133 -18.82 7.94 -11.34
C SER A 133 -17.55 8.15 -10.51
N VAL A 134 -16.93 9.30 -10.63
CA VAL A 134 -15.81 9.76 -9.81
C VAL A 134 -16.09 11.19 -9.31
N PRO A 135 -15.61 11.59 -8.14
CA PRO A 135 -14.75 10.85 -7.19
C PRO A 135 -15.46 9.65 -6.55
N LEU A 136 -14.70 8.58 -6.24
CA LEU A 136 -15.21 7.39 -5.57
C LEU A 136 -15.38 7.63 -4.08
N THR A 137 -16.60 7.45 -3.57
CA THR A 137 -16.90 7.45 -2.12
C THR A 137 -16.82 6.05 -1.54
N GLU A 138 -16.77 5.93 -0.21
CA GLU A 138 -16.76 4.65 0.47
C GLU A 138 -18.09 3.88 0.33
N GLU A 139 -19.18 4.58 0.02
CA GLU A 139 -20.53 4.04 -0.26
C GLU A 139 -20.65 3.51 -1.69
N ALA A 140 -19.69 3.82 -2.58
CA ALA A 140 -19.70 3.27 -3.94
C ALA A 140 -19.70 1.74 -3.89
N PRO A 141 -20.54 1.07 -4.71
CA PRO A 141 -20.71 -0.37 -4.62
C PRO A 141 -19.40 -1.10 -4.92
N ARG A 142 -19.11 -2.14 -4.13
CA ARG A 142 -18.06 -3.11 -4.48
C ARG A 142 -18.58 -3.89 -5.69
N LYS A 143 -17.81 -3.84 -6.77
CA LYS A 143 -18.09 -4.60 -7.99
C LYS A 143 -17.17 -5.82 -8.06
N SER A 144 -17.46 -6.73 -8.98
CA SER A 144 -16.50 -7.79 -9.31
C SER A 144 -15.17 -7.13 -9.70
N ALA A 145 -14.13 -7.47 -8.99
CA ALA A 145 -12.81 -6.93 -9.26
C ALA A 145 -12.31 -7.42 -10.64
N THR A 146 -11.51 -6.60 -11.30
CA THR A 146 -10.96 -6.93 -12.63
C THR A 146 -9.81 -7.95 -12.57
N SER A 147 -9.46 -8.42 -11.35
CA SER A 147 -8.35 -9.36 -11.12
C SER A 147 -8.56 -10.20 -9.87
N PRO A 148 -7.97 -11.42 -9.80
CA PRO A 148 -7.98 -12.24 -8.58
C PRO A 148 -7.40 -11.52 -7.36
N TYR A 149 -6.37 -10.70 -7.51
CA TYR A 149 -5.88 -9.85 -6.42
C TYR A 149 -6.99 -8.94 -5.86
N GLY A 150 -7.65 -8.19 -6.73
CA GLY A 150 -8.74 -7.31 -6.29
C GLY A 150 -9.88 -8.09 -5.64
N GLU A 151 -10.21 -9.27 -6.18
CA GLU A 151 -11.26 -10.12 -5.63
C GLU A 151 -10.90 -10.63 -4.22
N THR A 152 -9.61 -10.94 -3.93
CA THR A 152 -9.22 -11.28 -2.54
C THR A 152 -9.51 -10.14 -1.57
N LYS A 153 -9.35 -8.88 -1.99
CA LYS A 153 -9.69 -7.71 -1.14
C LYS A 153 -11.19 -7.58 -0.92
N VAL A 154 -12.01 -7.80 -1.95
CA VAL A 154 -13.49 -7.84 -1.83
C VAL A 154 -13.91 -8.92 -0.84
N MET A 155 -13.38 -10.14 -0.97
CA MET A 155 -13.69 -11.26 -0.08
C MET A 155 -13.29 -10.97 1.37
N ILE A 156 -12.08 -10.43 1.60
CA ILE A 156 -11.62 -10.12 2.96
C ILE A 156 -12.47 -9.01 3.58
N GLU A 157 -12.83 -7.96 2.85
CA GLU A 157 -13.75 -6.94 3.38
C GLU A 157 -15.08 -7.55 3.81
N ARG A 158 -15.63 -8.48 3.02
CA ARG A 158 -16.89 -9.19 3.38
C ARG A 158 -16.71 -10.05 4.62
N ILE A 159 -15.62 -10.79 4.73
CA ILE A 159 -15.30 -11.60 5.92
C ILE A 159 -15.20 -10.71 7.17
N LEU A 160 -14.52 -9.57 7.06
CA LEU A 160 -14.39 -8.61 8.17
C LEU A 160 -15.74 -8.02 8.58
N GLU A 161 -16.66 -7.75 7.65
CA GLU A 161 -18.04 -7.31 7.93
C GLU A 161 -18.79 -8.38 8.72
N ASP A 162 -18.78 -9.63 8.25
CA ASP A 162 -19.51 -10.73 8.88
C ASP A 162 -18.98 -11.01 10.30
N ILE A 163 -17.65 -11.00 10.50
CA ILE A 163 -17.03 -11.20 11.81
C ILE A 163 -17.30 -10.02 12.76
N SER A 164 -17.24 -8.79 12.25
CA SER A 164 -17.51 -7.60 13.06
C SER A 164 -18.99 -7.53 13.48
N PHE A 165 -19.90 -8.02 12.66
CA PHE A 165 -21.32 -8.07 12.98
C PHE A 165 -21.62 -8.96 14.20
N VAL A 166 -20.96 -10.10 14.31
CA VAL A 166 -21.16 -11.04 15.44
C VAL A 166 -20.24 -10.75 16.64
N ASN A 167 -19.21 -9.92 16.47
CA ASN A 167 -18.27 -9.56 17.52
C ASN A 167 -18.18 -8.03 17.67
N PRO A 168 -19.07 -7.41 18.46
CA PRO A 168 -19.13 -5.95 18.60
C PRO A 168 -17.91 -5.33 19.30
N ASP A 169 -17.07 -6.12 19.96
CA ASP A 169 -15.84 -5.65 20.56
C ASP A 169 -14.69 -5.54 19.56
N LEU A 170 -14.83 -6.12 18.37
CA LEU A 170 -13.85 -6.04 17.30
C LEU A 170 -13.92 -4.68 16.60
N ASN A 171 -12.80 -3.97 16.54
CA ASN A 171 -12.68 -2.69 15.86
C ASN A 171 -11.79 -2.86 14.62
N VAL A 172 -12.34 -2.57 13.47
CA VAL A 172 -11.67 -2.75 12.18
C VAL A 172 -11.69 -1.44 11.40
N ALA A 173 -10.53 -0.97 10.97
CA ALA A 173 -10.41 0.09 9.98
C ALA A 173 -9.97 -0.51 8.65
N VAL A 174 -10.86 -0.49 7.67
CA VAL A 174 -10.59 -0.90 6.29
C VAL A 174 -10.09 0.32 5.51
N LEU A 175 -8.87 0.29 5.02
CA LEU A 175 -8.27 1.39 4.27
C LEU A 175 -8.16 1.02 2.79
N ARG A 176 -8.93 1.71 1.94
CA ARG A 176 -8.95 1.52 0.50
C ARG A 176 -7.96 2.49 -0.15
N TYR A 177 -6.80 1.97 -0.53
CA TYR A 177 -5.74 2.77 -1.15
C TYR A 177 -6.00 2.98 -2.63
N PHE A 178 -5.62 4.17 -3.09
CA PHE A 178 -5.49 4.43 -4.52
C PHE A 178 -4.06 4.07 -4.99
N ASN A 179 -3.30 4.93 -5.61
CA ASN A 179 -2.01 4.57 -6.18
C ASN A 179 -0.86 5.14 -5.33
N PRO A 180 -0.29 4.38 -4.38
CA PRO A 180 0.85 4.86 -3.60
C PRO A 180 2.10 5.01 -4.48
N ILE A 181 2.77 6.16 -4.35
CA ILE A 181 3.99 6.51 -5.06
C ILE A 181 4.99 7.22 -4.14
N GLY A 182 6.21 7.41 -4.61
CA GLY A 182 7.24 8.14 -3.90
C GLY A 182 8.13 7.25 -3.05
N ALA A 183 8.84 7.87 -2.14
CA ALA A 183 9.78 7.24 -1.23
C ALA A 183 9.95 8.11 0.03
N HIS A 184 10.64 7.62 1.05
CA HIS A 184 11.01 8.45 2.18
C HIS A 184 12.09 9.47 1.76
N LYS A 185 11.97 10.71 2.19
CA LYS A 185 12.88 11.83 1.84
C LYS A 185 14.35 11.55 2.14
N SER A 186 14.67 10.60 3.02
CA SER A 186 16.05 10.20 3.32
C SER A 186 16.73 9.41 2.18
N GLY A 187 15.98 8.90 1.20
CA GLY A 187 16.49 7.97 0.19
C GLY A 187 16.81 6.56 0.70
N LEU A 188 16.40 6.21 1.93
CA LEU A 188 16.68 4.91 2.54
C LEU A 188 15.53 3.90 2.38
N LEU A 189 14.30 4.38 2.20
CA LEU A 189 13.10 3.56 1.99
C LEU A 189 12.35 4.00 0.75
N GLY A 190 11.93 3.04 -0.08
CA GLY A 190 11.18 3.28 -1.30
C GLY A 190 10.64 1.99 -1.91
N GLU A 191 10.07 2.06 -3.11
CA GLU A 191 9.58 0.89 -3.82
C GLU A 191 10.69 0.27 -4.69
N ASP A 192 11.25 -0.87 -4.24
CA ASP A 192 12.26 -1.65 -4.98
C ASP A 192 11.77 -3.08 -5.20
N PRO A 193 10.85 -3.31 -6.16
CA PRO A 193 10.30 -4.62 -6.45
C PRO A 193 11.35 -5.54 -7.09
N ASN A 194 11.21 -6.83 -6.84
CA ASN A 194 11.99 -7.84 -7.56
C ASN A 194 11.62 -7.84 -9.06
N GLY A 195 12.63 -7.88 -9.93
CA GLY A 195 12.46 -7.87 -11.38
C GLY A 195 12.04 -6.49 -11.95
N ILE A 196 11.36 -6.47 -13.10
CA ILE A 196 10.90 -5.24 -13.76
C ILE A 196 9.66 -4.69 -13.02
N PRO A 197 9.66 -3.40 -12.64
CA PRO A 197 8.52 -2.81 -11.96
C PRO A 197 7.24 -2.83 -12.82
N ASN A 198 6.11 -3.16 -12.20
CA ASN A 198 4.79 -3.06 -12.82
C ASN A 198 4.11 -1.70 -12.57
N ASN A 199 4.52 -0.98 -11.52
CA ASN A 199 3.99 0.32 -11.15
C ASN A 199 4.71 1.44 -11.91
N LEU A 200 3.99 2.52 -12.20
CA LEU A 200 4.46 3.62 -13.05
C LEU A 200 5.72 4.30 -12.48
N LEU A 201 5.69 4.76 -11.22
CA LEU A 201 6.79 5.57 -10.69
C LEU A 201 8.11 4.79 -10.55
N PRO A 202 8.17 3.57 -9.98
CA PRO A 202 9.42 2.82 -9.94
C PRO A 202 9.93 2.45 -11.34
N TYR A 203 9.04 2.30 -12.33
CA TYR A 203 9.46 2.14 -13.72
C TYR A 203 10.11 3.41 -14.27
N ILE A 204 9.50 4.59 -14.07
CA ILE A 204 10.07 5.89 -14.44
C ILE A 204 11.42 6.10 -13.74
N ASN A 205 11.55 5.77 -12.45
CA ASN A 205 12.80 5.88 -11.70
C ASN A 205 13.93 5.09 -12.38
N ARG A 206 13.65 3.85 -12.83
CA ARG A 206 14.63 3.02 -13.53
C ARG A 206 15.00 3.58 -14.90
N VAL A 207 14.05 4.18 -15.63
CA VAL A 207 14.34 4.87 -16.89
C VAL A 207 15.22 6.10 -16.63
N ALA A 208 14.89 6.91 -15.64
CA ALA A 208 15.67 8.10 -15.27
C ALA A 208 17.11 7.78 -14.83
N CYS A 209 17.32 6.61 -14.24
CA CYS A 209 18.64 6.10 -13.86
C CYS A 209 19.35 5.28 -14.95
N GLY A 210 18.80 5.20 -16.16
CA GLY A 210 19.40 4.48 -17.29
C GLY A 210 19.33 2.94 -17.19
N LEU A 211 18.55 2.40 -16.26
CA LEU A 211 18.36 0.95 -16.10
C LEU A 211 17.33 0.37 -17.08
N LEU A 212 16.44 1.21 -17.60
CA LEU A 212 15.47 0.88 -18.65
C LEU A 212 15.51 1.95 -19.72
N LYS A 213 15.15 1.58 -20.96
CA LYS A 213 15.28 2.45 -22.13
C LYS A 213 14.24 3.58 -22.16
N GLU A 214 12.99 3.24 -21.94
CA GLU A 214 11.85 4.14 -22.12
C GLU A 214 10.63 3.67 -21.33
N VAL A 215 9.68 4.57 -21.04
CA VAL A 215 8.42 4.25 -20.36
C VAL A 215 7.37 3.83 -21.39
N HIS A 216 6.65 2.74 -21.12
CA HIS A 216 5.51 2.30 -21.92
C HIS A 216 4.22 2.92 -21.37
N VAL A 217 3.58 3.81 -22.13
CA VAL A 217 2.31 4.47 -21.79
C VAL A 217 1.18 3.73 -22.49
N TYR A 218 0.30 3.09 -21.72
CA TYR A 218 -0.75 2.22 -22.21
C TYR A 218 -2.05 2.99 -22.46
N GLY A 219 -2.39 3.18 -23.74
CA GLY A 219 -3.55 3.94 -24.22
C GLY A 219 -3.31 5.45 -24.25
N ASN A 220 -3.76 6.08 -25.34
CA ASN A 220 -3.78 7.54 -25.53
C ASN A 220 -5.12 8.02 -26.09
N ASP A 221 -6.14 7.17 -26.00
CA ASP A 221 -7.48 7.36 -26.57
C ASP A 221 -8.59 7.26 -25.51
N TYR A 222 -8.22 7.35 -24.20
CA TYR A 222 -9.21 7.47 -23.13
C TYR A 222 -9.89 8.85 -23.15
N PRO A 223 -11.15 8.96 -22.70
CA PRO A 223 -11.85 10.25 -22.58
C PRO A 223 -11.31 11.06 -21.38
N THR A 224 -10.05 11.43 -21.41
CA THR A 224 -9.29 12.15 -20.39
C THR A 224 -8.59 13.36 -20.98
N VAL A 225 -7.97 14.21 -20.16
CA VAL A 225 -7.37 15.49 -20.59
C VAL A 225 -6.29 15.34 -21.68
N ASP A 226 -5.55 14.22 -21.68
CA ASP A 226 -4.46 13.94 -22.61
C ASP A 226 -4.53 12.55 -23.25
N GLY A 227 -5.68 11.89 -23.10
CA GLY A 227 -5.94 10.57 -23.65
C GLY A 227 -5.37 9.42 -22.82
N THR A 228 -4.55 9.68 -21.80
CA THR A 228 -3.97 8.64 -20.94
C THR A 228 -4.78 8.39 -19.68
N GLY A 229 -4.60 7.22 -19.04
CA GLY A 229 -5.34 6.87 -17.83
C GLY A 229 -5.07 7.82 -16.66
N VAL A 230 -6.13 8.16 -15.92
CA VAL A 230 -6.09 9.08 -14.77
C VAL A 230 -6.22 8.27 -13.48
N ARG A 231 -5.30 8.51 -12.53
CA ARG A 231 -5.27 7.86 -11.22
C ARG A 231 -5.07 8.89 -10.10
N ASP A 232 -5.44 8.51 -8.90
CA ASP A 232 -5.11 9.24 -7.69
C ASP A 232 -3.77 8.74 -7.15
N TYR A 233 -2.73 9.54 -7.31
CA TYR A 233 -1.38 9.20 -6.86
C TYR A 233 -1.13 9.82 -5.49
N ILE A 234 -1.12 8.99 -4.45
CA ILE A 234 -0.86 9.39 -3.07
C ILE A 234 0.60 9.12 -2.70
N HIS A 235 1.24 10.07 -2.03
CA HIS A 235 2.59 9.87 -1.49
C HIS A 235 2.58 8.80 -0.40
N VAL A 236 3.54 7.87 -0.43
CA VAL A 236 3.60 6.75 0.51
C VAL A 236 3.71 7.18 1.97
N CYS A 237 4.36 8.31 2.27
CA CYS A 237 4.45 8.86 3.63
C CYS A 237 3.09 9.39 4.11
N ASP A 238 2.28 10.02 3.25
CA ASP A 238 0.91 10.40 3.59
C ASP A 238 0.04 9.17 3.86
N LEU A 239 0.16 8.17 2.99
CA LEU A 239 -0.54 6.89 3.18
C LEU A 239 -0.15 6.22 4.50
N ALA A 240 1.15 6.17 4.82
CA ALA A 240 1.67 5.64 6.07
C ALA A 240 1.08 6.36 7.29
N TYR A 241 1.03 7.69 7.26
CA TYR A 241 0.41 8.47 8.32
C TYR A 241 -1.10 8.22 8.43
N GLY A 242 -1.78 7.97 7.31
CA GLY A 242 -3.19 7.54 7.30
C GLY A 242 -3.44 6.28 8.13
N HIS A 243 -2.50 5.32 8.15
CA HIS A 243 -2.59 4.12 9.00
C HIS A 243 -2.46 4.46 10.49
N VAL A 244 -1.58 5.39 10.84
CA VAL A 244 -1.44 5.87 12.22
C VAL A 244 -2.73 6.52 12.69
N LEU A 245 -3.35 7.35 11.86
CA LEU A 245 -4.62 8.00 12.18
C LEU A 245 -5.76 6.96 12.32
N ALA A 246 -5.83 5.99 11.42
CA ALA A 246 -6.81 4.90 11.51
C ALA A 246 -6.62 4.08 12.79
N LEU A 247 -5.38 3.74 13.14
CA LEU A 247 -5.08 3.02 14.38
C LEU A 247 -5.51 3.83 15.62
N LYS A 248 -5.25 5.15 15.65
CA LYS A 248 -5.72 6.05 16.71
C LYS A 248 -7.26 6.10 16.79
N LYS A 249 -7.95 6.05 15.63
CA LYS A 249 -9.42 6.01 15.57
C LYS A 249 -9.99 4.77 16.24
N LEU A 250 -9.34 3.61 16.13
CA LEU A 250 -9.81 2.36 16.75
C LEU A 250 -9.88 2.46 18.29
N ALA A 251 -9.14 3.35 18.93
CA ALA A 251 -9.23 3.60 20.37
C ALA A 251 -10.61 4.13 20.80
N SER A 252 -11.38 4.74 19.89
CA SER A 252 -12.78 5.15 20.15
C SER A 252 -13.81 4.02 20.01
N LYS A 253 -13.36 2.79 19.75
CA LYS A 253 -14.19 1.60 19.56
C LYS A 253 -15.30 1.79 18.52
N PRO A 254 -14.97 2.13 17.29
CA PRO A 254 -15.96 2.49 16.28
C PRO A 254 -16.68 1.27 15.64
N GLY A 255 -16.28 0.04 15.98
CA GLY A 255 -16.64 -1.15 15.22
C GLY A 255 -15.91 -1.19 13.88
N LEU A 256 -16.61 -1.59 12.80
CA LEU A 256 -16.02 -1.57 11.46
C LEU A 256 -16.23 -0.21 10.78
N VAL A 257 -15.13 0.40 10.36
CA VAL A 257 -15.12 1.66 9.61
C VAL A 257 -14.28 1.52 8.34
N VAL A 258 -14.68 2.24 7.29
CA VAL A 258 -14.04 2.18 5.98
C VAL A 258 -13.62 3.59 5.57
N TYR A 259 -12.40 3.73 5.04
CA TYR A 259 -11.87 5.00 4.56
C TYR A 259 -11.12 4.85 3.23
N ASN A 260 -11.40 5.75 2.30
CA ASN A 260 -10.58 5.95 1.12
C ASN A 260 -9.34 6.77 1.50
N LEU A 261 -8.16 6.30 1.14
CA LEU A 261 -6.91 7.04 1.29
C LEU A 261 -6.35 7.39 -0.09
N GLY A 262 -6.53 8.64 -0.45
CA GLY A 262 -6.08 9.25 -1.69
C GLY A 262 -5.88 10.75 -1.50
N THR A 263 -5.53 11.45 -2.57
CA THR A 263 -5.39 12.92 -2.57
C THR A 263 -6.69 13.63 -2.91
N GLY A 264 -7.67 12.90 -3.43
CA GLY A 264 -8.91 13.45 -4.01
C GLY A 264 -8.71 14.09 -5.39
N LYS A 265 -7.55 13.86 -6.00
CA LYS A 265 -7.18 14.48 -7.28
C LYS A 265 -6.70 13.44 -8.29
N GLY A 266 -7.35 13.42 -9.44
CA GLY A 266 -6.91 12.62 -10.58
C GLY A 266 -5.70 13.28 -11.27
N THR A 267 -4.70 12.47 -11.61
CA THR A 267 -3.51 12.87 -12.37
C THR A 267 -3.30 11.85 -13.49
N SER A 268 -3.06 12.30 -14.72
CA SER A 268 -2.84 11.41 -15.87
C SER A 268 -1.41 10.86 -15.89
N VAL A 269 -1.19 9.79 -16.66
CA VAL A 269 0.17 9.21 -16.80
C VAL A 269 1.15 10.24 -17.40
N LEU A 270 0.75 11.01 -18.40
CA LEU A 270 1.62 12.04 -18.99
C LEU A 270 1.84 13.22 -18.06
N GLU A 271 0.87 13.57 -17.21
CA GLU A 271 1.06 14.58 -16.16
C GLU A 271 2.09 14.11 -15.12
N VAL A 272 2.11 12.82 -14.74
CA VAL A 272 3.14 12.26 -13.85
C VAL A 272 4.52 12.35 -14.50
N ILE A 273 4.67 11.97 -15.79
CA ILE A 273 5.94 12.07 -16.51
C ILE A 273 6.43 13.54 -16.53
N LYS A 274 5.55 14.49 -16.89
CA LYS A 274 5.89 15.93 -16.87
C LYS A 274 6.26 16.44 -15.47
N ALA A 275 5.55 15.96 -14.42
CA ALA A 275 5.88 16.32 -13.04
C ALA A 275 7.27 15.79 -12.66
N TYR A 276 7.59 14.56 -13.07
CA TYR A 276 8.89 13.93 -12.87
C TYR A 276 10.03 14.73 -13.54
N GLU A 277 9.87 15.02 -14.84
CA GLU A 277 10.83 15.83 -15.59
C GLU A 277 11.07 17.21 -14.94
N LYS A 278 9.97 17.82 -14.44
CA LYS A 278 10.05 19.14 -13.79
C LYS A 278 10.76 19.11 -12.44
N SER A 279 10.56 18.05 -11.65
CA SER A 279 11.14 17.94 -10.30
C SER A 279 12.59 17.44 -10.31
N THR A 280 12.97 16.63 -11.30
CA THR A 280 14.32 16.03 -11.38
C THR A 280 15.24 16.69 -12.41
N GLY A 281 14.67 17.43 -13.38
CA GLY A 281 15.42 17.97 -14.54
C GLY A 281 15.79 16.91 -15.59
N ILE A 282 15.34 15.66 -15.42
CA ILE A 282 15.69 14.54 -16.31
C ILE A 282 14.57 14.31 -17.30
N LYS A 283 14.90 14.26 -18.59
CA LYS A 283 13.96 13.88 -19.66
C LYS A 283 13.65 12.41 -19.61
N ILE A 284 12.37 12.06 -19.70
CA ILE A 284 11.88 10.69 -19.65
C ILE A 284 11.36 10.29 -21.03
N PRO A 285 12.11 9.48 -21.77
CA PRO A 285 11.64 8.93 -23.04
C PRO A 285 10.47 7.98 -22.78
N TYR A 286 9.44 8.05 -23.63
CA TYR A 286 8.30 7.16 -23.56
C TYR A 286 7.76 6.80 -24.95
N VAL A 287 7.07 5.66 -25.03
CA VAL A 287 6.33 5.19 -26.20
C VAL A 287 4.87 4.94 -25.83
N ILE A 288 3.99 5.17 -26.80
CA ILE A 288 2.56 4.89 -26.61
C ILE A 288 2.28 3.47 -27.08
N GLU A 289 1.62 2.72 -26.22
CA GLU A 289 1.16 1.35 -26.46
C GLU A 289 -0.37 1.28 -26.51
N GLY A 290 -0.91 0.18 -26.99
CA GLY A 290 -2.35 -0.10 -26.87
C GLY A 290 -2.82 -0.20 -25.42
N ARG A 291 -4.13 -0.02 -25.17
CA ARG A 291 -4.71 -0.16 -23.82
C ARG A 291 -4.44 -1.54 -23.23
N ARG A 292 -4.12 -1.59 -21.95
CA ARG A 292 -4.06 -2.87 -21.22
C ARG A 292 -5.48 -3.35 -20.90
N PRO A 293 -5.75 -4.66 -21.02
CA PRO A 293 -7.02 -5.22 -20.56
C PRO A 293 -7.26 -4.93 -19.07
N GLY A 294 -8.48 -4.49 -18.75
CA GLY A 294 -8.88 -4.18 -17.36
C GLY A 294 -8.51 -2.79 -16.84
N ASP A 295 -7.77 -1.97 -17.61
CA ASP A 295 -7.50 -0.58 -17.22
C ASP A 295 -8.77 0.28 -17.37
N VAL A 296 -9.04 1.08 -16.34
CA VAL A 296 -10.14 2.07 -16.34
C VAL A 296 -9.62 3.45 -16.75
N ALA A 297 -10.48 4.26 -17.39
CA ALA A 297 -10.09 5.60 -17.84
C ALA A 297 -9.72 6.52 -16.67
N ILE A 298 -10.56 6.59 -15.64
CA ILE A 298 -10.41 7.51 -14.52
C ILE A 298 -10.74 6.79 -13.21
N ASN A 299 -9.87 6.97 -12.20
CA ASN A 299 -10.09 6.44 -10.85
C ASN A 299 -9.39 7.35 -9.82
N TYR A 300 -10.18 8.05 -8.96
CA TYR A 300 -9.68 8.86 -7.85
C TYR A 300 -10.67 8.93 -6.69
N ALA A 301 -10.17 9.20 -5.48
CA ALA A 301 -10.90 9.16 -4.22
C ALA A 301 -11.80 10.38 -4.00
N ALA A 302 -12.93 10.17 -3.32
CA ALA A 302 -13.49 11.18 -2.43
C ALA A 302 -12.79 11.06 -1.07
N THR A 303 -12.33 12.15 -0.50
CA THR A 303 -11.50 12.16 0.73
C THR A 303 -12.20 12.80 1.93
N ASP A 304 -13.43 13.26 1.77
CA ASP A 304 -14.18 14.01 2.79
C ASP A 304 -14.36 13.22 4.09
N LYS A 305 -14.65 11.93 4.00
CA LYS A 305 -14.85 11.07 5.17
C LYS A 305 -13.56 10.90 5.97
N ALA A 306 -12.46 10.55 5.30
CA ALA A 306 -11.16 10.43 5.94
C ALA A 306 -10.70 11.76 6.57
N TYR A 307 -10.96 12.89 5.91
CA TYR A 307 -10.67 14.20 6.48
C TYR A 307 -11.51 14.50 7.73
N LYS A 308 -12.84 14.32 7.68
CA LYS A 308 -13.76 14.64 8.79
C LYS A 308 -13.54 13.73 10.01
N GLU A 309 -13.33 12.43 9.80
CA GLU A 309 -13.31 11.44 10.86
C GLU A 309 -11.90 11.11 11.40
N LEU A 310 -10.87 11.24 10.57
CA LEU A 310 -9.48 10.97 10.92
C LEU A 310 -8.62 12.23 10.99
N GLY A 311 -9.07 13.37 10.44
CA GLY A 311 -8.22 14.54 10.19
C GLY A 311 -7.18 14.27 9.08
N PHE A 312 -7.39 13.24 8.24
CA PHE A 312 -6.45 12.86 7.20
C PHE A 312 -6.38 13.91 6.08
N LYS A 313 -5.17 14.39 5.81
CA LYS A 313 -4.90 15.33 4.73
C LYS A 313 -3.51 15.07 4.18
N CYS A 314 -3.41 14.91 2.86
CA CYS A 314 -2.13 14.76 2.18
C CYS A 314 -1.29 16.03 2.29
N GLN A 315 -0.01 15.86 2.60
CA GLN A 315 0.98 16.92 2.76
C GLN A 315 1.89 17.03 1.53
N TYR A 316 2.08 15.91 0.82
CA TYR A 316 2.99 15.81 -0.31
C TYR A 316 2.25 15.88 -1.65
N THR A 317 2.94 16.38 -2.66
CA THR A 317 2.47 16.45 -4.04
C THR A 317 3.04 15.31 -4.89
N VAL A 318 2.50 15.12 -6.11
CA VAL A 318 3.08 14.20 -7.09
C VAL A 318 4.53 14.58 -7.44
N LYS A 319 4.89 15.86 -7.40
CA LYS A 319 6.28 16.32 -7.65
C LYS A 319 7.23 15.88 -6.54
N ASP A 320 6.79 15.98 -5.29
CA ASP A 320 7.57 15.50 -4.15
C ASP A 320 7.78 14.00 -4.26
N ALA A 321 6.73 13.25 -4.58
CA ALA A 321 6.82 11.81 -4.78
C ALA A 321 7.78 11.42 -5.93
N CYS A 322 7.78 12.17 -7.03
CA CYS A 322 8.72 11.96 -8.14
C CYS A 322 10.18 12.21 -7.71
N LEU A 323 10.43 13.30 -7.01
CA LEU A 323 11.78 13.64 -6.52
C LEU A 323 12.28 12.63 -5.50
N ASP A 324 11.46 12.29 -4.52
CA ASP A 324 11.83 11.33 -3.47
C ASP A 324 12.06 9.92 -4.05
N GLY A 325 11.21 9.50 -5.01
CA GLY A 325 11.37 8.23 -5.71
C GLY A 325 12.68 8.17 -6.53
N TYR A 326 13.03 9.26 -7.21
CA TYR A 326 14.30 9.36 -7.93
C TYR A 326 15.50 9.30 -6.99
N ASN A 327 15.46 10.06 -5.90
CA ASN A 327 16.54 10.09 -4.91
C ASN A 327 16.76 8.71 -4.28
N PHE A 328 15.68 7.99 -3.96
CA PHE A 328 15.77 6.61 -3.48
C PHE A 328 16.45 5.68 -4.50
N GLN A 329 16.01 5.71 -5.77
CA GLN A 329 16.57 4.83 -6.81
C GLN A 329 18.04 5.13 -7.06
N LYS A 330 18.44 6.42 -7.04
CA LYS A 330 19.82 6.83 -7.17
C LYS A 330 20.68 6.32 -6.01
N ALA A 331 20.22 6.52 -4.77
CA ALA A 331 20.91 6.03 -3.58
C ALA A 331 21.04 4.50 -3.55
N GLU A 332 20.01 3.79 -4.04
CA GLU A 332 20.04 2.32 -4.18
C GLU A 332 21.15 1.87 -5.16
N LEU A 333 21.29 2.55 -6.29
CA LEU A 333 22.35 2.24 -7.25
C LEU A 333 23.74 2.50 -6.68
N GLU A 334 23.92 3.61 -5.97
CA GLU A 334 25.18 3.95 -5.32
C GLU A 334 25.56 2.89 -4.28
N ARG A 335 24.60 2.45 -3.43
CA ARG A 335 24.83 1.37 -2.46
C ARG A 335 25.26 0.06 -3.11
N LYS A 336 24.63 -0.34 -4.22
CA LYS A 336 24.95 -1.58 -4.95
C LYS A 336 26.30 -1.54 -5.66
N ASN A 337 26.75 -0.36 -6.06
CA ASN A 337 28.08 -0.19 -6.70
C ASN A 337 29.24 -0.21 -5.70
N HIS A 338 28.97 -0.06 -4.40
CA HIS A 338 29.97 -0.08 -3.33
C HIS A 338 30.04 -1.42 -2.57
N GLN A 339 29.18 -2.37 -2.92
CA GLN A 339 29.21 -3.76 -2.44
C GLN A 339 29.94 -4.68 -3.43
#